data_1cce146e5cc9f2b01c4fff6969c962c7
#
_entry.id   1cce146e5cc9f2b01c4fff6969c962c7
#
_cell.length_a   1.000
_cell.length_b   1.000
_cell.length_c   1.000
_cell.angle_alpha   90.00
_cell.angle_beta   90.00
_cell.angle_gamma   90.00
#
_symmetry.space_group_name_H-M   'P 1'
#
loop_
_entity.id
_entity.type
_entity.pdbx_description
1 polymer ?
#
loop_
_entity_poly.entity_id
_entity_poly.type
_entity_poly.pdbx_seq_one_letter_code
_entity_poly.pdbx_strand_id
1 'polypeptide(L)'
;STDPEGNAISYVWERRVDSGAYTQIGITTAKSIVDTVPSSGTNYQVRVKAVDANGAESAYRTGNATPISYNTDPVISGSDQNLGAKTDPFTYDYTVTDSEAASQTLTVTETVTNGTETITLRTYTATSGTQNTADLSDVWLRLLTGSHVLKIYVTDGAGGSATRLITFSRTVTRIAASRAIATDAKVEKVFLSLYPADHPADATLHVEVTNNPFDDSPAWEDITSKVGKFVHTFTNTTVASSSYGLAYRFYMTKGTQEIEVIQATVRFA
;
A
#
# COMPACT_ATOMS: atom_id res chain seq x y z
N SER A 1 56.70 8.33 12.34
CA SER A 1 57.84 9.26 12.10
C SER A 1 58.62 9.44 13.38
N THR A 2 59.88 9.69 13.22
CA THR A 2 60.79 10.12 14.32
C THR A 2 61.50 11.37 13.84
N ASP A 3 61.75 12.26 14.74
CA ASP A 3 62.54 13.46 14.50
C ASP A 3 63.95 13.20 15.02
N PRO A 4 65.02 13.46 14.24
CA PRO A 4 66.39 13.21 14.66
C PRO A 4 66.82 14.07 15.86
N GLU A 5 66.27 15.28 15.99
CA GLU A 5 66.51 16.23 17.07
C GLU A 5 65.62 15.99 18.28
N GLY A 6 64.65 15.08 18.21
CA GLY A 6 63.75 14.74 19.29
C GLY A 6 62.56 15.70 19.48
N ASN A 7 62.28 16.57 18.52
CA ASN A 7 61.15 17.52 18.59
C ASN A 7 59.79 16.82 18.53
N ALA A 8 58.79 17.44 19.06
CA ALA A 8 57.40 16.97 18.96
C ALA A 8 56.90 17.00 17.50
N ILE A 9 56.21 15.98 17.08
CA ILE A 9 55.72 15.80 15.70
C ILE A 9 54.23 15.96 15.70
N SER A 10 53.71 16.74 14.75
CA SER A 10 52.32 16.80 14.34
C SER A 10 52.13 16.18 12.95
N TYR A 11 50.95 15.66 12.65
CA TYR A 11 50.59 15.09 11.37
C TYR A 11 49.53 15.97 10.71
N VAL A 12 49.84 16.46 9.49
CA VAL A 12 48.92 17.22 8.65
C VAL A 12 48.26 16.25 7.71
N TRP A 13 46.95 16.11 7.83
CA TRP A 13 46.11 15.20 7.05
C TRP A 13 45.37 15.94 5.98
N GLU A 14 45.38 15.46 4.76
CA GLU A 14 44.66 16.01 3.64
C GLU A 14 43.89 14.90 2.90
N ARG A 15 42.75 15.25 2.35
CA ARG A 15 41.90 14.39 1.56
C ARG A 15 41.62 15.02 0.21
N ARG A 16 41.53 14.22 -0.82
CA ARG A 16 40.93 14.57 -2.11
C ARG A 16 39.77 13.63 -2.43
N VAL A 17 38.80 14.15 -3.19
CA VAL A 17 37.68 13.41 -3.74
C VAL A 17 37.90 13.28 -5.23
N ASP A 18 37.86 12.06 -5.73
CA ASP A 18 38.11 11.70 -7.12
C ASP A 18 39.47 12.29 -7.63
N SER A 19 39.45 13.08 -8.69
CA SER A 19 40.58 13.80 -9.26
C SER A 19 40.73 15.24 -8.73
N GLY A 20 39.97 15.62 -7.72
CA GLY A 20 40.00 16.99 -7.16
C GLY A 20 41.29 17.34 -6.44
N ALA A 21 41.41 18.56 -5.99
CA ALA A 21 42.51 19.04 -5.15
C ALA A 21 42.50 18.42 -3.76
N TYR A 22 43.67 18.27 -3.16
CA TYR A 22 43.79 17.89 -1.75
C TYR A 22 43.38 19.09 -0.87
N THR A 23 42.51 18.82 0.10
CA THR A 23 42.09 19.74 1.13
C THR A 23 42.47 19.23 2.53
N GLN A 24 42.96 20.08 3.41
CA GLN A 24 43.29 19.70 4.78
C GLN A 24 42.01 19.31 5.55
N ILE A 25 42.06 18.13 6.18
CA ILE A 25 40.98 17.61 7.03
C ILE A 25 41.31 17.69 8.53
N GLY A 26 42.54 17.88 8.87
CA GLY A 26 42.95 18.10 10.25
C GLY A 26 44.45 18.03 10.48
N ILE A 27 44.84 18.44 11.72
CA ILE A 27 46.21 18.28 12.26
C ILE A 27 46.08 17.50 13.58
N THR A 28 46.86 16.47 13.77
CA THR A 28 46.83 15.64 14.98
C THR A 28 48.23 15.30 15.44
N THR A 29 48.41 15.07 16.74
CA THR A 29 49.61 14.45 17.30
C THR A 29 49.55 12.93 17.25
N ALA A 30 48.33 12.36 17.11
CA ALA A 30 48.11 10.94 16.88
C ALA A 30 48.39 10.56 15.44
N LYS A 31 48.80 9.30 15.22
CA LYS A 31 49.04 8.69 13.86
C LYS A 31 47.75 8.26 13.16
N SER A 32 46.61 8.85 13.56
CA SER A 32 45.26 8.58 13.04
C SER A 32 44.42 9.83 13.08
N ILE A 33 43.44 9.86 12.17
CA ILE A 33 42.38 10.88 12.14
C ILE A 33 41.04 10.18 11.81
N VAL A 34 39.95 10.71 12.36
CA VAL A 34 38.60 10.36 11.95
C VAL A 34 38.12 11.46 11.01
N ASP A 35 37.62 11.03 9.85
CA ASP A 35 37.10 11.93 8.84
C ASP A 35 35.66 11.53 8.48
N THR A 36 34.83 12.53 8.16
CA THR A 36 33.44 12.32 7.71
C THR A 36 33.40 12.38 6.19
N VAL A 37 32.94 11.29 5.59
CA VAL A 37 32.79 11.15 4.14
C VAL A 37 31.48 11.80 3.69
N PRO A 38 31.50 12.81 2.80
CA PRO A 38 30.30 13.58 2.46
C PRO A 38 29.37 12.91 1.42
N SER A 39 29.83 11.91 0.68
CA SER A 39 29.04 11.24 -0.36
C SER A 39 29.47 9.81 -0.60
N SER A 40 28.50 8.95 -0.94
CA SER A 40 28.71 7.56 -1.33
C SER A 40 29.14 7.45 -2.80
N GLY A 41 29.85 6.38 -3.16
CA GLY A 41 30.22 6.08 -4.55
C GLY A 41 31.42 6.85 -5.10
N THR A 42 32.01 7.77 -4.31
CA THR A 42 33.18 8.54 -4.70
C THR A 42 34.47 7.92 -4.22
N ASN A 43 35.59 8.18 -4.93
CA ASN A 43 36.90 7.73 -4.50
C ASN A 43 37.58 8.76 -3.58
N TYR A 44 37.94 8.31 -2.41
CA TYR A 44 38.66 9.13 -1.44
C TYR A 44 40.11 8.71 -1.37
N GLN A 45 41.00 9.69 -1.39
CA GLN A 45 42.41 9.44 -1.19
C GLN A 45 42.94 10.38 -0.13
N VAL A 46 43.56 9.81 0.88
CA VAL A 46 44.15 10.55 2.01
C VAL A 46 45.67 10.56 1.85
N ARG A 47 46.27 11.70 2.18
CA ARG A 47 47.72 11.83 2.35
C ARG A 47 48.05 12.50 3.67
N VAL A 48 49.19 12.20 4.17
CA VAL A 48 49.69 12.73 5.43
C VAL A 48 51.18 13.13 5.33
N LYS A 49 51.53 14.23 5.96
CA LYS A 49 52.92 14.60 6.22
C LYS A 49 53.15 14.82 7.69
N ALA A 50 54.37 14.63 8.17
CA ALA A 50 54.78 14.99 9.49
C ALA A 50 55.38 16.42 9.48
N VAL A 51 55.12 17.18 10.54
CA VAL A 51 55.66 18.51 10.75
C VAL A 51 56.22 18.55 12.18
N ASP A 52 57.45 18.92 12.35
CA ASP A 52 58.06 19.08 13.67
C ASP A 52 57.70 20.45 14.33
N ALA A 53 58.13 20.65 15.56
CA ALA A 53 57.88 21.91 16.29
C ALA A 53 58.62 23.10 15.70
N ASN A 54 59.66 22.92 14.89
CA ASN A 54 60.42 23.97 14.22
C ASN A 54 59.92 24.26 12.78
N GLY A 55 58.89 23.52 12.31
CA GLY A 55 58.28 23.71 11.01
C GLY A 55 58.95 22.89 9.88
N ALA A 56 59.90 21.98 10.18
CA ALA A 56 60.39 21.10 9.16
C ALA A 56 59.36 20.02 8.78
N GLU A 57 59.22 19.73 7.49
CA GLU A 57 58.16 18.90 6.95
C GLU A 57 58.73 17.63 6.28
N SER A 58 58.06 16.52 6.45
CA SER A 58 58.32 15.33 5.69
C SER A 58 57.64 15.37 4.29
N ALA A 59 58.11 14.52 3.39
CA ALA A 59 57.34 14.24 2.17
C ALA A 59 55.96 13.66 2.55
N TYR A 60 54.94 13.91 1.69
CA TYR A 60 53.65 13.28 1.83
C TYR A 60 53.74 11.78 1.65
N ARG A 61 53.09 11.05 2.53
CA ARG A 61 52.68 9.66 2.30
C ARG A 61 51.25 9.62 1.85
N THR A 62 51.02 9.16 0.65
CA THR A 62 49.66 9.07 0.04
C THR A 62 49.17 7.64 0.10
N GLY A 63 47.97 7.43 0.58
CA GLY A 63 47.24 6.15 0.53
C GLY A 63 46.68 5.88 -0.85
N ASN A 64 46.20 4.66 -1.07
CA ASN A 64 45.46 4.33 -2.27
C ASN A 64 44.12 5.08 -2.32
N ALA A 65 43.64 5.42 -3.51
CA ALA A 65 42.29 5.88 -3.70
C ALA A 65 41.31 4.71 -3.42
N THR A 66 40.36 4.91 -2.57
CA THR A 66 39.41 3.89 -2.16
C THR A 66 38.00 4.41 -2.38
N PRO A 67 37.15 3.71 -3.14
CA PRO A 67 35.74 4.05 -3.20
C PRO A 67 35.11 3.80 -1.83
N ILE A 68 34.36 4.79 -1.37
CA ILE A 68 33.58 4.68 -0.13
C ILE A 68 32.13 4.54 -0.53
N SER A 69 31.50 3.50 -0.06
CA SER A 69 30.07 3.26 -0.25
C SER A 69 29.39 3.21 1.11
N TYR A 70 28.37 4.00 1.31
CA TYR A 70 27.47 3.89 2.44
C TYR A 70 26.04 3.84 1.93
N ASN A 71 25.17 3.21 2.70
CA ASN A 71 23.78 3.08 2.35
C ASN A 71 23.01 4.37 2.63
N THR A 72 22.12 4.76 1.74
CA THR A 72 21.11 5.79 1.95
C THR A 72 19.73 5.15 1.96
N ASP A 73 18.79 5.74 2.69
CA ASP A 73 17.42 5.24 2.69
C ASP A 73 16.77 5.45 1.32
N PRO A 74 16.00 4.48 0.82
CA PRO A 74 15.19 4.67 -0.37
C PRO A 74 14.15 5.76 -0.16
N VAL A 75 13.69 6.37 -1.23
CA VAL A 75 12.70 7.45 -1.22
C VAL A 75 11.44 7.02 -1.94
N ILE A 76 10.27 7.21 -1.31
CA ILE A 76 8.96 7.07 -1.95
C ILE A 76 8.45 8.46 -2.32
N SER A 77 8.07 8.66 -3.59
CA SER A 77 7.60 9.97 -4.09
C SER A 77 6.38 10.50 -3.34
N GLY A 78 6.21 11.82 -3.38
CA GLY A 78 5.08 12.51 -2.74
C GLY A 78 5.24 12.68 -1.23
N SER A 79 4.15 12.90 -0.54
CA SER A 79 4.05 13.05 0.92
C SER A 79 2.90 12.19 1.46
N ASP A 80 2.83 11.99 2.77
CA ASP A 80 1.66 11.39 3.41
C ASP A 80 0.42 12.23 3.09
N GLN A 81 -0.69 11.56 2.81
CA GLN A 81 -1.90 12.19 2.31
C GLN A 81 -3.16 11.66 3.01
N ASN A 82 -4.18 12.51 3.04
CA ASN A 82 -5.54 12.09 3.37
C ASN A 82 -6.42 12.28 2.12
N LEU A 83 -6.91 11.19 1.55
CA LEU A 83 -7.74 11.17 0.35
C LEU A 83 -9.24 11.37 0.66
N GLY A 84 -9.60 11.56 1.94
CA GLY A 84 -10.98 11.75 2.37
C GLY A 84 -11.87 10.53 2.18
N ALA A 85 -13.18 10.76 2.02
CA ALA A 85 -14.16 9.70 1.82
C ALA A 85 -14.08 9.11 0.41
N LYS A 86 -14.15 7.78 0.33
CA LYS A 86 -14.18 7.00 -0.91
C LYS A 86 -15.37 6.05 -0.89
N THR A 87 -16.13 6.04 -1.98
CA THR A 87 -17.27 5.12 -2.19
C THR A 87 -16.88 3.94 -3.08
N ASP A 88 -15.85 4.11 -3.90
CA ASP A 88 -15.39 3.16 -4.91
C ASP A 88 -13.92 2.83 -4.71
N PRO A 89 -13.45 1.66 -5.18
CA PRO A 89 -12.03 1.32 -5.18
C PRO A 89 -11.24 2.35 -5.98
N PHE A 90 -10.01 2.55 -5.57
CA PHE A 90 -9.11 3.51 -6.21
C PHE A 90 -7.70 2.93 -6.33
N THR A 91 -6.91 3.56 -7.16
CA THR A 91 -5.48 3.30 -7.31
C THR A 91 -4.67 4.48 -6.77
N TYR A 92 -3.44 4.19 -6.34
CA TYR A 92 -2.49 5.20 -5.89
C TYR A 92 -1.15 5.00 -6.58
N ASP A 93 -0.74 6.00 -7.36
CA ASP A 93 0.51 5.98 -8.11
C ASP A 93 1.66 6.59 -7.29
N TYR A 94 2.83 5.95 -7.36
CA TYR A 94 4.04 6.38 -6.70
C TYR A 94 5.29 5.86 -7.42
N THR A 95 6.45 6.45 -7.14
CA THR A 95 7.75 5.94 -7.56
C THR A 95 8.60 5.65 -6.34
N VAL A 96 9.48 4.68 -6.45
CA VAL A 96 10.53 4.41 -5.46
C VAL A 96 11.86 4.71 -6.13
N THR A 97 12.70 5.48 -5.46
CA THR A 97 14.07 5.79 -5.93
C THR A 97 15.08 5.49 -4.85
N ASP A 98 16.26 5.09 -5.28
CA ASP A 98 17.40 4.84 -4.42
C ASP A 98 18.66 5.11 -5.21
N SER A 99 19.64 5.78 -4.60
CA SER A 99 20.89 6.14 -5.27
C SER A 99 21.81 4.95 -5.50
N GLU A 100 21.67 3.92 -4.68
CA GLU A 100 22.45 2.67 -4.72
C GLU A 100 21.70 1.52 -5.40
N ALA A 101 20.55 1.76 -6.03
CA ALA A 101 19.66 0.75 -6.63
C ALA A 101 20.35 -0.17 -7.67
N ALA A 102 21.45 0.26 -8.27
CA ALA A 102 22.21 -0.58 -9.18
C ALA A 102 22.89 -1.79 -8.49
N SER A 103 23.09 -1.72 -7.18
CA SER A 103 23.73 -2.76 -6.35
C SER A 103 22.83 -3.33 -5.26
N GLN A 104 21.57 -2.87 -5.17
CA GLN A 104 20.63 -3.22 -4.11
C GLN A 104 19.30 -3.68 -4.69
N THR A 105 18.51 -4.36 -3.87
CA THR A 105 17.19 -4.84 -4.26
C THR A 105 16.12 -4.07 -3.50
N LEU A 106 15.35 -3.25 -4.22
CA LEU A 106 14.23 -2.52 -3.65
C LEU A 106 13.03 -3.45 -3.50
N THR A 107 12.71 -3.84 -2.28
CA THR A 107 11.52 -4.66 -1.97
C THR A 107 10.41 -3.76 -1.43
N VAL A 108 9.29 -3.73 -2.13
CA VAL A 108 8.11 -2.95 -1.75
C VAL A 108 7.03 -3.87 -1.21
N THR A 109 6.42 -3.49 -0.09
CA THR A 109 5.23 -4.12 0.48
C THR A 109 4.13 -3.09 0.62
N GLU A 110 2.99 -3.36 -0.03
CA GLU A 110 1.77 -2.56 0.06
C GLU A 110 0.78 -3.24 0.99
N THR A 111 0.26 -2.52 1.96
CA THR A 111 -0.72 -3.03 2.93
C THR A 111 -1.83 -2.02 3.15
N VAL A 112 -3.02 -2.51 3.53
CA VAL A 112 -4.13 -1.67 3.97
C VAL A 112 -4.65 -2.14 5.32
N THR A 113 -4.95 -1.21 6.24
CA THR A 113 -5.59 -1.52 7.52
C THR A 113 -7.07 -1.85 7.31
N ASN A 114 -7.61 -2.80 8.09
CA ASN A 114 -9.03 -3.16 8.09
C ASN A 114 -9.47 -3.43 9.55
N GLY A 115 -9.87 -2.36 10.23
CA GLY A 115 -10.06 -2.41 11.68
C GLY A 115 -8.74 -2.69 12.41
N THR A 116 -8.67 -3.80 13.16
CA THR A 116 -7.45 -4.25 13.85
C THR A 116 -6.52 -5.10 12.97
N GLU A 117 -6.99 -5.50 11.80
CA GLU A 117 -6.23 -6.34 10.86
C GLU A 117 -5.47 -5.49 9.83
N THR A 118 -4.47 -6.09 9.23
CA THR A 118 -3.75 -5.54 8.09
C THR A 118 -3.78 -6.54 6.94
N ILE A 119 -4.26 -6.09 5.79
CA ILE A 119 -4.32 -6.87 4.56
C ILE A 119 -3.13 -6.49 3.70
N THR A 120 -2.30 -7.46 3.31
CA THR A 120 -1.25 -7.26 2.32
C THR A 120 -1.86 -7.29 0.93
N LEU A 121 -1.68 -6.21 0.15
CA LEU A 121 -2.09 -6.15 -1.24
C LEU A 121 -1.11 -6.94 -2.10
N ARG A 122 0.18 -6.61 -1.99
CA ARG A 122 1.28 -7.33 -2.66
C ARG A 122 2.63 -7.02 -2.02
N THR A 123 3.61 -7.88 -2.34
CA THR A 123 5.04 -7.64 -2.11
C THR A 123 5.78 -7.94 -3.40
N TYR A 124 6.68 -7.06 -3.84
CA TYR A 124 7.39 -7.21 -5.11
C TYR A 124 8.72 -6.46 -5.11
N THR A 125 9.56 -6.76 -6.10
CA THR A 125 10.81 -6.02 -6.36
C THR A 125 10.51 -4.84 -7.29
N ALA A 126 10.82 -3.63 -6.85
CA ALA A 126 10.66 -2.41 -7.65
C ALA A 126 11.93 -2.07 -8.43
N THR A 127 11.76 -1.44 -9.57
CA THR A 127 12.84 -0.78 -10.32
C THR A 127 12.90 0.69 -9.93
N SER A 128 14.07 1.17 -9.51
CA SER A 128 14.27 2.58 -9.12
C SER A 128 13.85 3.53 -10.24
N GLY A 129 13.07 4.55 -9.89
CA GLY A 129 12.56 5.56 -10.81
C GLY A 129 11.35 5.14 -11.66
N THR A 130 10.92 3.88 -11.58
CA THR A 130 9.73 3.39 -12.31
C THR A 130 8.47 3.67 -11.51
N GLN A 131 7.41 4.12 -12.20
CA GLN A 131 6.10 4.30 -11.59
C GLN A 131 5.50 2.95 -11.19
N ASN A 132 4.92 2.91 -10.01
CA ASN A 132 4.16 1.79 -9.47
C ASN A 132 2.77 2.27 -9.10
N THR A 133 1.82 1.33 -9.04
CA THR A 133 0.42 1.62 -8.73
C THR A 133 -0.06 0.63 -7.67
N ALA A 134 -0.44 1.12 -6.50
CA ALA A 134 -1.18 0.33 -5.51
C ALA A 134 -2.66 0.31 -5.91
N ASP A 135 -3.25 -0.88 -6.00
CA ASP A 135 -4.64 -1.09 -6.41
C ASP A 135 -5.43 -1.74 -5.27
N LEU A 136 -6.54 -1.11 -4.88
CA LEU A 136 -7.42 -1.60 -3.83
C LEU A 136 -8.62 -2.38 -4.35
N SER A 137 -8.77 -2.60 -5.66
CA SER A 137 -9.94 -3.21 -6.27
C SER A 137 -10.26 -4.60 -5.68
N ASP A 138 -9.26 -5.46 -5.54
CA ASP A 138 -9.42 -6.84 -5.08
C ASP A 138 -9.80 -6.96 -3.59
N VAL A 139 -9.44 -5.95 -2.79
CA VAL A 139 -9.68 -5.96 -1.35
C VAL A 139 -10.85 -5.07 -0.93
N TRP A 140 -11.34 -4.21 -1.83
CA TRP A 140 -12.29 -3.17 -1.52
C TRP A 140 -13.55 -3.66 -0.80
N LEU A 141 -14.13 -4.76 -1.28
CA LEU A 141 -15.35 -5.35 -0.69
C LEU A 141 -15.10 -6.02 0.67
N ARG A 142 -13.84 -6.25 1.04
CA ARG A 142 -13.46 -6.83 2.34
C ARG A 142 -13.18 -5.77 3.39
N LEU A 143 -12.96 -4.52 2.97
CA LEU A 143 -12.72 -3.41 3.91
C LEU A 143 -14.02 -3.07 4.65
N LEU A 144 -13.92 -2.86 5.94
CA LEU A 144 -15.01 -2.32 6.75
C LEU A 144 -15.33 -0.87 6.33
N THR A 145 -16.49 -0.36 6.70
CA THR A 145 -16.74 1.09 6.64
C THR A 145 -15.90 1.80 7.70
N GLY A 146 -15.41 3.01 7.40
CA GLY A 146 -14.59 3.79 8.33
C GLY A 146 -13.19 4.08 7.81
N SER A 147 -12.30 4.46 8.72
CA SER A 147 -10.96 4.93 8.39
C SER A 147 -9.98 3.79 8.13
N HIS A 148 -9.19 3.96 7.09
CA HIS A 148 -8.15 3.02 6.66
C HIS A 148 -6.84 3.75 6.36
N VAL A 149 -5.75 3.00 6.39
CA VAL A 149 -4.42 3.46 5.97
C VAL A 149 -3.87 2.50 4.93
N LEU A 150 -3.66 2.98 3.72
CA LEU A 150 -2.81 2.33 2.73
C LEU A 150 -1.36 2.69 3.10
N LYS A 151 -0.56 1.69 3.42
CA LYS A 151 0.86 1.83 3.72
C LYS A 151 1.68 1.24 2.59
N ILE A 152 2.59 2.04 2.06
CA ILE A 152 3.63 1.61 1.13
C ILE A 152 4.93 1.61 1.93
N TYR A 153 5.58 0.45 2.01
CA TYR A 153 6.83 0.26 2.72
C TYR A 153 7.87 -0.29 1.76
N VAL A 154 9.05 0.30 1.74
CA VAL A 154 10.17 -0.16 0.92
C VAL A 154 11.42 -0.39 1.76
N THR A 155 12.18 -1.43 1.42
CA THR A 155 13.53 -1.70 1.92
C THR A 155 14.47 -1.89 0.74
N ASP A 156 15.74 -1.51 0.93
CA ASP A 156 16.81 -1.66 -0.05
C ASP A 156 17.62 -2.95 0.12
N GLY A 157 17.35 -3.72 1.18
CA GLY A 157 18.09 -4.94 1.53
C GLY A 157 19.45 -4.69 2.18
N ALA A 158 19.90 -3.43 2.31
CA ALA A 158 21.17 -3.02 2.93
C ALA A 158 20.97 -2.30 4.28
N GLY A 159 19.73 -2.19 4.75
CA GLY A 159 19.36 -1.62 6.04
C GLY A 159 18.57 -0.32 5.96
N GLY A 160 18.48 0.30 4.78
CA GLY A 160 17.64 1.46 4.54
C GLY A 160 16.18 1.10 4.32
N SER A 161 15.28 2.01 4.70
CA SER A 161 13.85 1.83 4.48
C SER A 161 13.10 3.15 4.43
N ALA A 162 11.94 3.14 3.76
CA ALA A 162 11.00 4.27 3.76
C ALA A 162 9.56 3.79 3.86
N THR A 163 8.71 4.68 4.36
CA THR A 163 7.27 4.44 4.49
C THR A 163 6.49 5.62 3.94
N ARG A 164 5.37 5.34 3.25
CA ARG A 164 4.36 6.29 2.83
C ARG A 164 3.01 5.88 3.38
N LEU A 165 2.29 6.82 4.01
CA LEU A 165 0.96 6.59 4.58
C LEU A 165 -0.08 7.40 3.82
N ILE A 166 -1.08 6.72 3.30
CA ILE A 166 -2.22 7.32 2.62
C ILE A 166 -3.48 6.94 3.41
N THR A 167 -4.08 7.92 4.07
CA THR A 167 -5.31 7.72 4.84
C THR A 167 -6.53 7.97 3.96
N PHE A 168 -7.59 7.22 4.19
CA PHE A 168 -8.88 7.41 3.56
C PHE A 168 -9.99 6.84 4.44
N SER A 169 -11.23 7.22 4.17
CA SER A 169 -12.41 6.63 4.81
C SER A 169 -13.25 5.93 3.77
N ARG A 170 -13.45 4.60 3.92
CA ARG A 170 -14.40 3.88 3.08
C ARG A 170 -15.82 4.18 3.55
N THR A 171 -16.64 4.67 2.64
CA THR A 171 -18.07 4.91 2.88
C THR A 171 -18.89 4.05 1.91
N VAL A 172 -20.03 3.55 2.41
CA VAL A 172 -20.98 2.78 1.61
C VAL A 172 -22.22 3.63 1.47
N THR A 173 -22.60 3.95 0.23
CA THR A 173 -23.84 4.69 -0.06
C THR A 173 -24.97 3.76 -0.48
N ARG A 174 -24.62 2.57 -1.00
CA ARG A 174 -25.57 1.57 -1.49
C ARG A 174 -25.01 0.17 -1.36
N ILE A 175 -25.84 -0.76 -0.95
CA ILE A 175 -25.60 -2.20 -1.01
C ILE A 175 -26.50 -2.77 -2.10
N ALA A 176 -25.99 -3.65 -2.95
CA ALA A 176 -26.78 -4.39 -3.91
C ALA A 176 -26.27 -5.83 -4.01
N ALA A 177 -27.20 -6.77 -4.07
CA ALA A 177 -26.87 -8.17 -4.31
C ALA A 177 -27.97 -8.85 -5.14
N SER A 178 -27.57 -9.88 -5.90
CA SER A 178 -28.48 -10.73 -6.63
C SER A 178 -27.97 -12.16 -6.61
N ARG A 179 -28.92 -13.12 -6.66
CA ARG A 179 -28.58 -14.54 -6.75
C ARG A 179 -29.68 -15.27 -7.53
N ALA A 180 -29.26 -16.14 -8.45
CA ALA A 180 -30.12 -17.12 -9.10
C ALA A 180 -29.84 -18.51 -8.51
N ILE A 181 -30.88 -19.30 -8.35
CA ILE A 181 -30.90 -20.66 -7.79
C ILE A 181 -31.66 -21.54 -8.79
N ALA A 182 -31.02 -22.59 -9.32
CA ALA A 182 -31.68 -23.56 -10.13
C ALA A 182 -32.59 -24.46 -9.27
N THR A 183 -33.75 -24.83 -9.78
CA THR A 183 -34.75 -25.70 -9.11
C THR A 183 -35.21 -26.79 -10.05
N ASP A 184 -35.72 -27.91 -9.51
CA ASP A 184 -36.23 -29.04 -10.32
C ASP A 184 -37.61 -28.79 -10.91
N ALA A 185 -38.34 -27.78 -10.35
CA ALA A 185 -39.67 -27.40 -10.80
C ALA A 185 -39.84 -25.89 -10.72
N LYS A 186 -40.90 -25.39 -11.37
CA LYS A 186 -41.25 -23.96 -11.27
C LYS A 186 -41.63 -23.60 -9.86
N VAL A 187 -41.01 -22.52 -9.34
CA VAL A 187 -41.29 -21.99 -8.03
C VAL A 187 -42.59 -21.18 -8.06
N GLU A 188 -43.53 -21.51 -7.19
CA GLU A 188 -44.81 -20.82 -7.08
C GLU A 188 -44.86 -19.79 -5.95
N LYS A 189 -44.05 -20.04 -4.88
CA LYS A 189 -44.04 -19.19 -3.69
C LYS A 189 -42.64 -18.98 -3.19
N VAL A 190 -42.37 -17.79 -2.66
CA VAL A 190 -41.09 -17.46 -2.03
C VAL A 190 -41.31 -16.67 -0.74
N PHE A 191 -40.47 -16.97 0.24
CA PHE A 191 -40.29 -16.13 1.43
C PHE A 191 -38.82 -15.70 1.45
N LEU A 192 -38.59 -14.39 1.52
CA LEU A 192 -37.25 -13.81 1.60
C LEU A 192 -37.14 -12.95 2.86
N SER A 193 -36.06 -13.12 3.61
CA SER A 193 -35.70 -12.26 4.72
C SER A 193 -34.26 -11.81 4.62
N LEU A 194 -34.01 -10.60 5.08
CA LEU A 194 -32.67 -10.02 5.23
C LEU A 194 -32.33 -9.95 6.73
N TYR A 195 -31.04 -10.08 7.06
CA TYR A 195 -30.55 -9.93 8.42
C TYR A 195 -29.42 -8.87 8.45
N PRO A 196 -29.46 -7.91 9.37
CA PRO A 196 -30.53 -7.65 10.34
C PRO A 196 -31.86 -7.31 9.66
N ALA A 197 -32.98 -7.62 10.36
CA ALA A 197 -34.32 -7.35 9.83
C ALA A 197 -34.69 -5.87 9.93
N ASP A 198 -34.16 -5.18 10.93
CA ASP A 198 -34.40 -3.76 11.14
C ASP A 198 -33.31 -2.95 10.42
N HIS A 199 -33.73 -2.07 9.55
CA HIS A 199 -32.88 -1.14 8.82
C HIS A 199 -33.08 0.27 9.34
N PRO A 200 -32.10 1.19 9.20
CA PRO A 200 -32.30 2.60 9.53
C PRO A 200 -33.55 3.16 8.84
N ALA A 201 -34.33 3.93 9.57
CA ALA A 201 -35.61 4.44 9.08
C ALA A 201 -35.53 5.35 7.85
N ASP A 202 -34.35 5.93 7.61
CA ASP A 202 -34.03 6.77 6.47
C ASP A 202 -33.31 6.02 5.32
N ALA A 203 -33.08 4.70 5.49
CA ALA A 203 -32.58 3.86 4.40
C ALA A 203 -33.73 3.47 3.46
N THR A 204 -33.44 3.39 2.17
CA THR A 204 -34.38 2.90 1.17
C THR A 204 -34.03 1.47 0.77
N LEU A 205 -34.93 0.54 1.01
CA LEU A 205 -34.81 -0.85 0.56
C LEU A 205 -35.69 -1.09 -0.66
N HIS A 206 -35.17 -1.84 -1.63
CA HIS A 206 -35.94 -2.37 -2.77
C HIS A 206 -35.56 -3.83 -3.01
N VAL A 207 -36.54 -4.71 -3.14
CA VAL A 207 -36.34 -6.15 -3.28
C VAL A 207 -37.27 -6.70 -4.35
N GLU A 208 -36.70 -7.44 -5.30
CA GLU A 208 -37.44 -8.11 -6.36
C GLU A 208 -37.08 -9.60 -6.41
N VAL A 209 -38.02 -10.39 -6.84
CA VAL A 209 -37.88 -11.82 -7.08
C VAL A 209 -38.39 -12.20 -8.47
N THR A 210 -37.90 -13.30 -9.01
CA THR A 210 -38.41 -13.89 -10.24
C THR A 210 -38.37 -15.41 -10.15
N ASN A 211 -39.38 -16.09 -10.73
CA ASN A 211 -39.45 -17.56 -10.84
C ASN A 211 -39.08 -18.06 -12.24
N ASN A 212 -38.61 -17.19 -13.12
CA ASN A 212 -38.10 -17.52 -14.45
C ASN A 212 -36.75 -16.85 -14.75
N PRO A 213 -35.73 -17.02 -13.87
CA PRO A 213 -34.47 -16.28 -13.96
C PRO A 213 -33.61 -16.63 -15.18
N PHE A 214 -33.89 -17.73 -15.84
CA PHE A 214 -33.14 -18.23 -16.99
C PHE A 214 -33.81 -17.93 -18.33
N ASP A 215 -34.94 -17.25 -18.33
CA ASP A 215 -35.56 -16.73 -19.54
C ASP A 215 -34.78 -15.52 -20.07
N ASP A 216 -34.85 -15.25 -21.38
CA ASP A 216 -34.19 -14.08 -21.99
C ASP A 216 -34.67 -12.76 -21.40
N SER A 217 -35.92 -12.72 -20.91
CA SER A 217 -36.54 -11.58 -20.25
C SER A 217 -37.28 -12.04 -18.99
N PRO A 218 -36.54 -12.16 -17.84
CA PRO A 218 -37.16 -12.60 -16.59
C PRO A 218 -38.21 -11.61 -16.08
N ALA A 219 -39.33 -12.14 -15.60
CA ALA A 219 -40.40 -11.36 -14.99
C ALA A 219 -40.09 -11.07 -13.50
N TRP A 220 -39.63 -9.86 -13.19
CA TRP A 220 -39.30 -9.46 -11.83
C TRP A 220 -40.55 -8.91 -11.12
N GLU A 221 -40.78 -9.36 -9.90
CA GLU A 221 -41.90 -8.93 -9.04
C GLU A 221 -41.34 -8.26 -7.77
N ASP A 222 -41.85 -7.04 -7.47
CA ASP A 222 -41.45 -6.30 -6.28
C ASP A 222 -42.08 -6.93 -5.04
N ILE A 223 -41.25 -7.31 -4.08
CA ILE A 223 -41.69 -7.85 -2.77
C ILE A 223 -41.21 -7.04 -1.59
N THR A 224 -40.74 -5.82 -1.79
CA THR A 224 -40.12 -4.98 -0.78
C THR A 224 -40.93 -4.93 0.52
N SER A 225 -42.26 -4.72 0.42
CA SER A 225 -43.14 -4.66 1.57
C SER A 225 -43.39 -5.99 2.28
N LYS A 226 -43.03 -7.12 1.65
CA LYS A 226 -43.21 -8.49 2.14
C LYS A 226 -41.96 -9.08 2.81
N VAL A 227 -40.81 -8.49 2.60
CA VAL A 227 -39.52 -8.99 3.12
C VAL A 227 -39.58 -9.23 4.62
N GLY A 228 -39.22 -10.43 5.06
CA GLY A 228 -39.24 -10.84 6.45
C GLY A 228 -40.61 -10.98 7.10
N LYS A 229 -41.70 -10.72 6.38
CA LYS A 229 -43.05 -10.65 6.91
C LYS A 229 -44.02 -11.65 6.29
N PHE A 230 -44.05 -11.75 4.96
CA PHE A 230 -45.06 -12.52 4.25
C PHE A 230 -44.45 -13.38 3.13
N VAL A 231 -45.10 -14.51 2.86
CA VAL A 231 -44.86 -15.31 1.68
C VAL A 231 -45.40 -14.58 0.46
N HIS A 232 -44.59 -14.50 -0.59
CA HIS A 232 -45.04 -14.00 -1.88
C HIS A 232 -45.46 -15.18 -2.78
N THR A 233 -46.63 -15.10 -3.40
CA THR A 233 -47.03 -16.02 -4.48
C THR A 233 -46.79 -15.29 -5.78
N PHE A 234 -46.08 -15.94 -6.70
CA PHE A 234 -45.77 -15.38 -8.00
C PHE A 234 -47.02 -15.18 -8.85
N THR A 235 -47.11 -14.02 -9.49
CA THR A 235 -48.10 -13.77 -10.53
C THR A 235 -47.67 -14.26 -11.88
N ASN A 236 -46.36 -14.38 -12.12
CA ASN A 236 -45.85 -14.99 -13.33
C ASN A 236 -46.07 -16.49 -13.34
N THR A 237 -46.85 -16.95 -14.34
CA THR A 237 -47.18 -18.38 -14.52
C THR A 237 -46.35 -19.06 -15.61
N THR A 238 -45.57 -18.32 -16.38
CA THR A 238 -44.84 -18.84 -17.54
C THR A 238 -43.33 -18.91 -17.26
N VAL A 239 -42.72 -19.99 -17.78
CA VAL A 239 -41.27 -20.16 -17.87
C VAL A 239 -40.98 -20.60 -19.30
N ALA A 240 -40.25 -19.77 -20.04
CA ALA A 240 -39.93 -20.01 -21.44
C ALA A 240 -38.67 -20.86 -21.61
N SER A 241 -37.75 -20.78 -20.65
CA SER A 241 -36.51 -21.55 -20.63
C SER A 241 -36.78 -23.03 -20.31
N SER A 242 -35.85 -23.90 -20.71
CA SER A 242 -35.87 -25.34 -20.35
C SER A 242 -35.43 -25.59 -18.88
N SER A 243 -35.03 -24.56 -18.16
CA SER A 243 -34.52 -24.64 -16.78
C SER A 243 -35.43 -23.85 -15.85
N TYR A 244 -35.79 -24.45 -14.73
CA TYR A 244 -36.51 -23.77 -13.66
C TYR A 244 -35.54 -23.15 -12.68
N GLY A 245 -35.97 -22.09 -12.03
CA GLY A 245 -35.20 -21.43 -10.99
C GLY A 245 -35.95 -20.33 -10.26
N LEU A 246 -35.30 -19.86 -9.26
CA LEU A 246 -35.66 -18.67 -8.47
C LEU A 246 -34.48 -17.70 -8.46
N ALA A 247 -34.72 -16.44 -8.72
CA ALA A 247 -33.71 -15.42 -8.40
C ALA A 247 -34.32 -14.32 -7.53
N TYR A 248 -33.45 -13.71 -6.77
CA TYR A 248 -33.74 -12.48 -6.07
C TYR A 248 -32.66 -11.45 -6.32
N ARG A 249 -33.04 -10.20 -6.25
CA ARG A 249 -32.13 -9.06 -6.19
C ARG A 249 -32.64 -8.04 -5.21
N PHE A 250 -31.72 -7.38 -4.53
CA PHE A 250 -32.08 -6.27 -3.67
C PHE A 250 -31.03 -5.17 -3.77
N TYR A 251 -31.45 -3.97 -3.48
CA TYR A 251 -30.55 -2.88 -3.16
C TYR A 251 -31.09 -2.09 -1.97
N MET A 252 -30.17 -1.57 -1.17
CA MET A 252 -30.43 -0.68 -0.07
C MET A 252 -29.56 0.55 -0.23
N THR A 253 -30.19 1.73 -0.24
CA THR A 253 -29.49 3.01 -0.30
C THR A 253 -29.42 3.59 1.10
N LYS A 254 -28.25 4.03 1.50
CA LYS A 254 -27.96 4.63 2.80
C LYS A 254 -28.64 6.00 2.92
N GLY A 255 -29.23 6.27 4.08
CA GLY A 255 -29.56 7.60 4.55
C GLY A 255 -28.41 8.21 5.35
N THR A 256 -28.70 8.70 6.55
CA THR A 256 -27.69 9.28 7.46
C THR A 256 -26.92 8.23 8.25
N GLN A 257 -27.50 7.05 8.48
CA GLN A 257 -26.91 5.96 9.25
C GLN A 257 -26.30 4.90 8.33
N GLU A 258 -25.34 4.13 8.85
CA GLU A 258 -24.75 3.01 8.13
C GLU A 258 -25.79 1.92 7.89
N ILE A 259 -25.67 1.27 6.72
CA ILE A 259 -26.51 0.15 6.31
C ILE A 259 -25.68 -1.13 6.26
N GLU A 260 -26.30 -2.25 6.64
CA GLU A 260 -25.67 -3.55 6.67
C GLU A 260 -26.64 -4.64 6.24
N VAL A 261 -26.16 -5.62 5.47
CA VAL A 261 -26.84 -6.87 5.21
C VAL A 261 -25.83 -8.00 5.39
N ILE A 262 -26.00 -8.76 6.46
CA ILE A 262 -25.10 -9.89 6.79
C ILE A 262 -25.56 -11.15 6.06
N GLN A 263 -26.87 -11.36 5.93
CA GLN A 263 -27.44 -12.58 5.38
C GLN A 263 -28.76 -12.29 4.66
N ALA A 264 -28.96 -12.98 3.53
CA ALA A 264 -30.23 -13.13 2.86
C ALA A 264 -30.66 -14.59 2.96
N THR A 265 -31.84 -14.88 3.52
CA THR A 265 -32.40 -16.21 3.61
C THR A 265 -33.60 -16.31 2.69
N VAL A 266 -33.61 -17.35 1.85
CA VAL A 266 -34.69 -17.62 0.90
C VAL A 266 -35.27 -19.01 1.18
N ARG A 267 -36.61 -19.11 1.22
CA ARG A 267 -37.39 -20.36 1.24
C ARG A 267 -38.41 -20.31 0.12
N PHE A 268 -38.63 -21.40 -0.57
CA PHE A 268 -39.52 -21.45 -1.72
C PHE A 268 -40.23 -22.82 -1.82
N ALA A 269 -41.36 -22.84 -2.53
CA ALA A 269 -42.15 -24.03 -2.84
C ALA A 269 -42.74 -23.90 -4.25
#